data_19454a3722e90976068cefe1ead9de3e
#
_entry.id   19454a3722e90976068cefe1ead9de3e
#
_cell.length_a   1.000
_cell.length_b   1.000
_cell.length_c   1.000
_cell.angle_alpha   90.00
_cell.angle_beta   90.00
_cell.angle_gamma   90.00
#
_symmetry.space_group_name_H-M   'P 1'
#
loop_
_entity.id
_entity.type
_entity.pdbx_description
1 polymer ?
#
loop_
_entity_poly.entity_id
_entity_poly.type
_entity_poly.pdbx_seq_one_letter_code
_entity_poly.pdbx_strand_id
1 'polypeptide(L)'
;DWSSDVCSSDLKNSLVLCSFILFSTTASAQGYSLSCEDSRLLFPKQTLSTDKNLDVVADHSEITKGDTYLLTGNVALNSSAYYLSADEIQIKKSSKTSTAKGQVKFQDDELMFVGKSAVIKKQDEITHTTLNQVQFHYPDTKMNGQASQVVNDGTQQVFDDVSYSLCPLGNTDWQMKADQITLNSDTNRGVADDVVVEFLGVPVFYAPHHEWVLEGRGSGFLAPGFGSYDESVAGEENNYQIRIPYYFNIAPDRDFLLTLNQLSSRGSVVEGKYRQLIAGNKYLDDGRFEIEGHYLNEDDITSNKRWLLNSTVDLSLNDKTELSLVANRVSDQNYFKEITHGDTSDSALFSHLDLNYADTEQNLEIALFAENEQLINNGTATYTRAPEISISKAFEGMDNRKIDLSL
;
A
#
# COMPACT_ATOMS: atom_id res chain seq x y z
N ASP A 1 -3.95 -13.81 -12.35
CA ASP A 1 -5.00 -13.72 -11.32
C ASP A 1 -4.46 -12.92 -10.14
N TRP A 2 -4.55 -11.58 -10.25
CA TRP A 2 -3.98 -10.63 -9.27
C TRP A 2 -5.04 -10.14 -8.27
N SER A 3 -6.23 -10.76 -8.26
CA SER A 3 -7.37 -10.30 -7.46
C SER A 3 -7.69 -11.18 -6.26
N SER A 4 -6.95 -12.25 -6.00
CA SER A 4 -7.37 -13.26 -5.02
C SER A 4 -6.81 -13.11 -3.60
N ASP A 5 -5.96 -12.14 -3.30
CA ASP A 5 -5.36 -12.01 -1.96
C ASP A 5 -5.73 -10.73 -1.20
N VAL A 6 -6.82 -10.06 -1.58
CA VAL A 6 -7.29 -8.90 -0.82
C VAL A 6 -8.77 -9.04 -0.51
N CYS A 7 -9.05 -9.36 0.75
CA CYS A 7 -10.36 -9.32 1.42
C CYS A 7 -11.41 -10.30 0.91
N SER A 8 -11.45 -11.47 1.50
CA SER A 8 -12.66 -12.30 1.50
C SER A 8 -13.74 -11.63 2.34
N SER A 9 -14.86 -11.40 1.69
CA SER A 9 -16.22 -11.16 2.15
C SER A 9 -16.49 -11.48 3.62
N ASP A 10 -16.96 -10.48 4.36
CA ASP A 10 -18.04 -10.45 5.35
C ASP A 10 -17.90 -9.23 6.29
N LEU A 11 -17.89 -8.02 5.71
CA LEU A 11 -17.90 -6.79 6.47
C LEU A 11 -19.06 -5.89 6.04
N LYS A 12 -20.26 -6.33 6.38
CA LYS A 12 -21.39 -5.42 6.54
C LYS A 12 -21.31 -4.86 7.95
N ASN A 13 -20.96 -3.58 8.08
CA ASN A 13 -21.02 -2.70 9.28
C ASN A 13 -19.73 -2.43 10.07
N SER A 14 -18.55 -2.43 9.50
CA SER A 14 -17.33 -1.95 10.18
C SER A 14 -16.76 -0.71 9.50
N LEU A 15 -16.23 0.20 10.32
CA LEU A 15 -15.54 1.42 9.94
C LEU A 15 -14.53 1.19 8.81
N VAL A 16 -14.88 1.56 7.58
CA VAL A 16 -14.02 1.34 6.39
C VAL A 16 -12.95 2.42 6.36
N LEU A 17 -11.83 2.18 6.98
CA LEU A 17 -10.58 2.93 6.79
C LEU A 17 -9.54 2.09 6.04
N CYS A 18 -9.97 0.99 5.40
CA CYS A 18 -9.07 0.03 4.75
C CYS A 18 -8.35 0.54 3.49
N SER A 19 -8.72 1.68 2.91
CA SER A 19 -8.20 2.06 1.58
C SER A 19 -6.87 2.80 1.55
N PHE A 20 -6.30 3.17 2.70
CA PHE A 20 -4.99 3.83 2.73
C PHE A 20 -3.79 2.88 2.76
N ILE A 21 -4.00 1.56 2.92
CA ILE A 21 -2.91 0.68 3.37
C ILE A 21 -2.53 -0.42 2.38
N LEU A 22 -3.27 -0.66 1.31
CA LEU A 22 -3.03 -1.82 0.47
C LEU A 22 -2.37 -1.48 -0.87
N PHE A 23 -1.10 -1.08 -0.84
CA PHE A 23 -0.13 -1.40 -1.89
C PHE A 23 1.28 -1.45 -1.31
N SER A 24 1.51 -2.39 -0.39
CA SER A 24 2.84 -2.95 -0.26
C SER A 24 3.01 -4.00 -1.36
N THR A 25 3.21 -3.55 -2.61
CA THR A 25 3.99 -4.36 -3.53
C THR A 25 5.35 -4.49 -2.89
N THR A 26 5.76 -5.71 -2.58
CA THR A 26 7.11 -6.07 -2.25
C THR A 26 8.04 -5.78 -3.43
N ALA A 27 8.25 -4.51 -3.71
CA ALA A 27 9.51 -4.07 -4.24
C ALA A 27 10.43 -4.12 -3.03
N SER A 28 11.33 -5.07 -3.01
CA SER A 28 12.45 -5.13 -2.08
C SER A 28 13.39 -3.96 -2.36
N ALA A 29 12.92 -2.75 -2.09
CA ALA A 29 13.77 -1.64 -1.78
C ALA A 29 14.08 -1.83 -0.29
N GLN A 30 15.22 -2.39 0.04
CA GLN A 30 15.86 -2.19 1.33
C GLN A 30 16.27 -0.72 1.43
N GLY A 31 15.29 0.19 1.34
CA GLY A 31 15.45 1.53 1.89
C GLY A 31 15.27 1.37 3.39
N TYR A 32 16.18 1.86 4.17
CA TYR A 32 16.02 2.03 5.61
C TYR A 32 14.69 2.77 5.81
N SER A 33 13.65 2.03 6.18
CA SER A 33 12.46 2.68 6.71
C SER A 33 12.93 3.42 7.95
N LEU A 34 12.68 4.72 8.03
CA LEU A 34 12.72 5.39 9.31
C LEU A 34 11.83 4.56 10.21
N SER A 35 12.45 3.71 11.03
CA SER A 35 11.75 2.82 11.92
C SER A 35 11.18 3.69 13.01
N CYS A 36 9.93 4.09 12.85
CA CYS A 36 9.19 4.52 14.02
C CYS A 36 9.34 3.43 15.09
N GLU A 37 9.65 3.83 16.31
CA GLU A 37 9.57 2.90 17.43
C GLU A 37 8.23 2.16 17.39
N ASP A 38 8.18 0.91 17.86
CA ASP A 38 6.96 0.10 17.84
C ASP A 38 5.78 0.89 18.43
N SER A 39 4.70 0.99 17.67
CA SER A 39 3.50 1.71 18.09
C SER A 39 2.94 1.06 19.36
N ARG A 40 2.81 1.87 20.43
CA ARG A 40 2.22 1.42 21.69
C ARG A 40 0.70 1.47 21.58
N LEU A 41 0.04 0.43 22.09
CA LEU A 41 -1.41 0.42 22.23
C LEU A 41 -1.88 1.61 23.08
N LEU A 42 -3.00 2.22 22.77
CA LEU A 42 -3.59 3.35 23.51
C LEU A 42 -3.92 2.99 24.98
N PHE A 43 -4.25 1.73 25.20
CA PHE A 43 -4.44 1.14 26.52
C PHE A 43 -4.22 -0.39 26.44
N PRO A 44 -4.05 -1.09 27.57
CA PRO A 44 -3.88 -2.56 27.55
C PRO A 44 -5.07 -3.24 26.86
N LYS A 45 -4.78 -4.14 25.91
CA LYS A 45 -5.80 -4.91 25.17
C LYS A 45 -6.68 -5.68 26.15
N GLN A 46 -7.99 -5.46 26.02
CA GLN A 46 -9.01 -6.14 26.81
C GLN A 46 -9.43 -7.45 26.14
N THR A 47 -9.73 -8.45 26.94
CA THR A 47 -10.30 -9.71 26.44
C THR A 47 -11.82 -9.51 26.27
N LEU A 48 -12.30 -9.65 25.02
CA LEU A 48 -13.72 -9.58 24.74
C LEU A 48 -14.46 -10.79 25.34
N SER A 49 -15.71 -10.60 25.74
CA SER A 49 -16.54 -11.68 26.29
C SER A 49 -16.77 -12.76 25.24
N THR A 50 -16.72 -14.02 25.66
CA THR A 50 -17.08 -15.16 24.78
C THR A 50 -18.57 -15.40 24.70
N ASP A 51 -19.33 -14.78 25.62
CA ASP A 51 -20.77 -14.93 25.70
C ASP A 51 -21.48 -13.88 24.82
N LYS A 52 -22.68 -14.24 24.33
CA LYS A 52 -23.54 -13.31 23.59
C LYS A 52 -24.17 -12.22 24.47
N ASN A 53 -23.98 -12.31 25.77
CA ASN A 53 -24.53 -11.33 26.73
C ASN A 53 -23.58 -10.13 26.85
N LEU A 54 -24.16 -8.98 27.18
CA LEU A 54 -23.42 -7.77 27.52
C LEU A 54 -23.12 -7.78 29.02
N ASP A 55 -21.85 -7.86 29.38
CA ASP A 55 -21.39 -7.69 30.75
C ASP A 55 -21.28 -6.20 31.07
N VAL A 56 -21.90 -5.78 32.15
CA VAL A 56 -21.96 -4.37 32.59
C VAL A 56 -21.40 -4.26 33.99
N VAL A 57 -20.38 -3.42 34.16
CA VAL A 57 -19.80 -3.07 35.46
C VAL A 57 -19.91 -1.56 35.66
N ALA A 58 -20.33 -1.12 36.86
CA ALA A 58 -20.33 0.28 37.24
C ALA A 58 -20.33 0.36 38.76
N ASP A 59 -19.80 1.44 39.34
CA ASP A 59 -19.83 1.67 40.79
C ASP A 59 -21.25 2.03 41.28
N HIS A 60 -22.00 2.75 40.43
CA HIS A 60 -23.35 3.18 40.71
C HIS A 60 -24.25 3.11 39.47
N SER A 61 -25.50 2.70 39.67
CA SER A 61 -26.51 2.68 38.59
C SER A 61 -27.82 3.29 39.07
N GLU A 62 -28.39 4.16 38.23
CA GLU A 62 -29.69 4.80 38.50
C GLU A 62 -30.61 4.62 37.29
N ILE A 63 -31.90 4.36 37.57
CA ILE A 63 -32.93 4.26 36.54
C ILE A 63 -33.98 5.35 36.79
N THR A 64 -34.03 6.32 35.87
CA THR A 64 -34.97 7.44 35.98
C THR A 64 -36.18 7.23 35.05
N LYS A 65 -37.38 7.30 35.61
CA LYS A 65 -38.66 7.18 34.90
C LYS A 65 -38.82 5.92 34.03
N GLY A 66 -38.03 4.86 34.30
CA GLY A 66 -38.05 3.63 33.52
C GLY A 66 -37.51 3.73 32.10
N ASP A 67 -36.98 4.88 31.70
CA ASP A 67 -36.49 5.17 30.33
C ASP A 67 -35.00 5.44 30.24
N THR A 68 -34.42 6.09 31.25
CA THR A 68 -33.04 6.50 31.28
C THR A 68 -32.26 5.70 32.31
N TYR A 69 -31.20 5.01 31.85
CA TYR A 69 -30.24 4.31 32.68
C TYR A 69 -28.98 5.17 32.75
N LEU A 70 -28.58 5.52 33.96
CA LEU A 70 -27.33 6.23 34.22
C LEU A 70 -26.40 5.30 34.99
N LEU A 71 -25.23 5.06 34.42
CA LEU A 71 -24.13 4.30 35.00
C LEU A 71 -22.99 5.27 35.28
N THR A 72 -22.44 5.26 36.50
CA THR A 72 -21.38 6.17 36.90
C THR A 72 -20.30 5.43 37.69
N GLY A 73 -19.05 5.89 37.54
CA GLY A 73 -17.87 5.37 38.20
C GLY A 73 -17.41 4.06 37.60
N ASN A 74 -16.22 4.06 37.02
CA ASN A 74 -15.55 2.90 36.43
C ASN A 74 -16.47 2.06 35.53
N VAL A 75 -17.27 2.72 34.68
CA VAL A 75 -18.24 2.02 33.84
C VAL A 75 -17.51 1.25 32.78
N ALA A 76 -17.80 -0.06 32.65
CA ALA A 76 -17.32 -0.91 31.59
C ALA A 76 -18.45 -1.77 31.01
N LEU A 77 -18.52 -1.82 29.69
CA LEU A 77 -19.39 -2.68 28.91
C LEU A 77 -18.48 -3.63 28.12
N ASN A 78 -18.66 -4.94 28.28
CA ASN A 78 -17.90 -5.95 27.57
C ASN A 78 -18.85 -6.93 26.90
N SER A 79 -18.70 -7.09 25.60
CA SER A 79 -19.47 -8.04 24.78
C SER A 79 -18.52 -8.87 23.92
N SER A 80 -19.06 -9.79 23.14
CA SER A 80 -18.28 -10.54 22.15
C SER A 80 -17.83 -9.69 20.95
N ALA A 81 -18.39 -8.50 20.76
CA ALA A 81 -18.10 -7.63 19.62
C ALA A 81 -17.23 -6.43 20.00
N TYR A 82 -17.32 -5.93 21.22
CA TYR A 82 -16.59 -4.74 21.65
C TYR A 82 -16.44 -4.63 23.16
N TYR A 83 -15.46 -3.86 23.58
CA TYR A 83 -15.26 -3.32 24.92
C TYR A 83 -15.42 -1.80 24.90
N LEU A 84 -16.19 -1.23 25.82
CA LEU A 84 -16.37 0.21 26.00
C LEU A 84 -16.24 0.54 27.49
N SER A 85 -15.43 1.53 27.84
CA SER A 85 -15.40 2.08 29.22
C SER A 85 -15.45 3.60 29.22
N ALA A 86 -16.01 4.17 30.29
CA ALA A 86 -16.11 5.61 30.49
C ALA A 86 -16.33 5.93 31.98
N ASP A 87 -16.22 7.22 32.35
CA ASP A 87 -16.55 7.65 33.70
C ASP A 87 -18.11 7.65 33.95
N GLU A 88 -18.87 7.96 32.89
CA GLU A 88 -20.32 8.00 32.88
C GLU A 88 -20.87 7.43 31.57
N ILE A 89 -21.86 6.55 31.63
CA ILE A 89 -22.65 6.11 30.49
C ILE A 89 -24.13 6.30 30.76
N GLN A 90 -24.81 7.08 29.92
CA GLN A 90 -26.23 7.29 29.92
C GLN A 90 -26.90 6.59 28.75
N ILE A 91 -27.88 5.74 29.00
CA ILE A 91 -28.66 5.04 27.99
C ILE A 91 -30.11 5.49 28.07
N LYS A 92 -30.62 6.12 27.01
CA LYS A 92 -32.00 6.56 26.91
C LYS A 92 -32.76 5.69 25.92
N LYS A 93 -33.67 4.84 26.42
CA LYS A 93 -34.38 3.85 25.60
C LYS A 93 -35.34 4.48 24.60
N SER A 94 -36.08 5.52 24.99
CA SER A 94 -37.08 6.17 24.13
C SER A 94 -36.50 6.78 22.88
N SER A 95 -35.27 7.32 22.97
CA SER A 95 -34.54 7.92 21.85
C SER A 95 -33.49 6.98 21.25
N LYS A 96 -33.33 5.75 21.78
CA LYS A 96 -32.28 4.78 21.39
C LYS A 96 -30.89 5.43 21.36
N THR A 97 -30.59 6.30 22.34
CA THR A 97 -29.37 7.07 22.42
C THR A 97 -28.55 6.60 23.62
N SER A 98 -27.28 6.34 23.39
CA SER A 98 -26.25 6.06 24.39
C SER A 98 -25.20 7.17 24.35
N THR A 99 -24.87 7.73 25.51
CA THR A 99 -23.84 8.77 25.64
C THR A 99 -22.82 8.31 26.67
N ALA A 100 -21.58 8.26 26.29
CA ALA A 100 -20.42 7.99 27.14
C ALA A 100 -19.61 9.28 27.32
N LYS A 101 -19.19 9.58 28.57
CA LYS A 101 -18.41 10.78 28.91
C LYS A 101 -17.26 10.44 29.84
N GLY A 102 -16.19 11.22 29.72
CA GLY A 102 -14.99 11.12 30.54
C GLY A 102 -14.18 9.87 30.20
N GLN A 103 -12.94 10.02 29.78
CA GLN A 103 -11.99 8.94 29.48
C GLN A 103 -12.60 7.74 28.73
N VAL A 104 -13.38 8.03 27.67
CA VAL A 104 -14.00 6.98 26.87
C VAL A 104 -12.92 6.15 26.20
N LYS A 105 -12.94 4.81 26.42
CA LYS A 105 -12.08 3.84 25.76
C LYS A 105 -12.95 2.84 25.05
N PHE A 106 -12.60 2.56 23.80
CA PHE A 106 -13.30 1.58 22.98
C PHE A 106 -12.27 0.65 22.33
N GLN A 107 -12.62 -0.59 22.21
CA GLN A 107 -11.85 -1.61 21.50
C GLN A 107 -12.80 -2.60 20.84
N ASP A 108 -12.54 -2.90 19.60
CA ASP A 108 -13.06 -4.11 18.92
C ASP A 108 -11.90 -4.93 18.36
N ASP A 109 -12.15 -5.79 17.38
CA ASP A 109 -11.12 -6.63 16.78
C ASP A 109 -10.12 -5.82 15.91
N GLU A 110 -10.53 -4.67 15.38
CA GLU A 110 -9.78 -3.90 14.38
C GLU A 110 -9.27 -2.56 14.92
N LEU A 111 -10.02 -1.92 15.82
CA LEU A 111 -9.82 -0.54 16.24
C LEU A 111 -9.75 -0.40 17.76
N MET A 112 -8.84 0.43 18.20
CA MET A 112 -8.83 1.00 19.56
C MET A 112 -8.97 2.51 19.47
N PHE A 113 -9.82 3.11 20.31
CA PHE A 113 -9.79 4.56 20.47
C PHE A 113 -9.94 5.01 21.94
N VAL A 114 -9.42 6.21 22.20
CA VAL A 114 -9.62 6.96 23.43
C VAL A 114 -10.19 8.32 23.07
N GLY A 115 -11.25 8.77 23.76
CA GLY A 115 -11.89 10.04 23.47
C GLY A 115 -12.47 10.68 24.73
N LYS A 116 -12.93 11.93 24.59
CA LYS A 116 -13.57 12.68 25.68
C LYS A 116 -15.03 12.32 25.84
N SER A 117 -15.72 12.09 24.73
CA SER A 117 -17.12 11.67 24.73
C SER A 117 -17.48 10.91 23.46
N ALA A 118 -18.46 10.03 23.58
CA ALA A 118 -19.08 9.31 22.48
C ALA A 118 -20.61 9.39 22.60
N VAL A 119 -21.28 9.66 21.49
CA VAL A 119 -22.75 9.61 21.38
C VAL A 119 -23.10 8.63 20.28
N ILE A 120 -23.88 7.64 20.62
CA ILE A 120 -24.37 6.61 19.69
C ILE A 120 -25.89 6.69 19.68
N LYS A 121 -26.47 6.91 18.52
CA LYS A 121 -27.92 6.98 18.32
C LYS A 121 -28.35 6.00 17.25
N LYS A 122 -29.21 5.06 17.60
CA LYS A 122 -29.82 4.14 16.64
C LYS A 122 -31.12 4.72 16.12
N GLN A 123 -31.15 5.01 14.81
CA GLN A 123 -32.35 5.49 14.14
C GLN A 123 -32.70 4.51 13.01
N ASP A 124 -33.81 3.80 13.15
CA ASP A 124 -34.18 2.67 12.29
C ASP A 124 -33.10 1.59 12.29
N GLU A 125 -32.54 1.23 11.15
CA GLU A 125 -31.43 0.28 11.02
C GLU A 125 -30.06 0.94 11.05
N ILE A 126 -29.99 2.28 11.03
CA ILE A 126 -28.76 3.05 10.95
C ILE A 126 -28.26 3.44 12.34
N THR A 127 -26.98 3.30 12.57
CA THR A 127 -26.31 3.75 13.79
C THR A 127 -25.52 5.01 13.50
N HIS A 128 -25.94 6.12 14.10
CA HIS A 128 -25.21 7.38 14.06
C HIS A 128 -24.25 7.44 15.24
N THR A 129 -23.00 7.76 14.99
CA THR A 129 -21.96 7.88 16.03
C THR A 129 -21.27 9.22 15.93
N THR A 130 -21.11 9.90 17.06
CA THR A 130 -20.31 11.12 17.18
C THR A 130 -19.29 10.93 18.28
N LEU A 131 -18.01 11.08 17.96
CA LEU A 131 -16.88 10.98 18.88
C LEU A 131 -16.19 12.34 18.94
N ASN A 132 -15.77 12.77 20.13
CA ASN A 132 -15.09 14.05 20.31
C ASN A 132 -13.72 13.86 20.94
N GLN A 133 -12.73 14.58 20.44
CA GLN A 133 -11.33 14.56 20.86
C GLN A 133 -10.79 13.13 20.93
N VAL A 134 -10.71 12.51 19.78
CA VAL A 134 -10.40 11.08 19.60
C VAL A 134 -8.92 10.90 19.28
N GLN A 135 -8.29 9.94 19.93
CA GLN A 135 -7.06 9.29 19.48
C GLN A 135 -7.44 7.86 19.10
N PHE A 136 -6.97 7.39 17.95
CA PHE A 136 -7.27 6.06 17.45
C PHE A 136 -6.00 5.30 17.08
N HIS A 137 -6.10 3.98 17.15
CA HIS A 137 -5.04 3.05 16.79
C HIS A 137 -5.63 1.80 16.14
N TYR A 138 -5.09 1.43 14.99
CA TYR A 138 -5.40 0.18 14.28
C TYR A 138 -4.23 -0.79 14.49
N PRO A 139 -4.35 -1.83 15.34
CA PRO A 139 -3.24 -2.69 15.71
C PRO A 139 -2.60 -3.43 14.54
N ASP A 140 -3.42 -3.89 13.59
CA ASP A 140 -2.95 -4.70 12.45
C ASP A 140 -2.09 -3.88 11.48
N THR A 141 -2.43 -2.61 11.28
CA THR A 141 -1.75 -1.72 10.35
C THR A 141 -0.73 -0.81 11.02
N LYS A 142 -0.68 -0.82 12.38
CA LYS A 142 0.11 0.09 13.21
C LYS A 142 -0.23 1.58 12.98
N MET A 143 -1.36 1.88 12.34
CA MET A 143 -1.80 3.25 12.09
C MET A 143 -2.27 3.89 13.39
N ASN A 144 -1.76 5.08 13.67
CA ASN A 144 -2.15 5.93 14.80
C ASN A 144 -2.68 7.27 14.28
N GLY A 145 -3.64 7.84 14.97
CA GLY A 145 -4.13 9.15 14.59
C GLY A 145 -4.94 9.82 15.69
N GLN A 146 -5.31 11.05 15.41
CA GLN A 146 -6.21 11.84 16.26
C GLN A 146 -7.13 12.69 15.41
N ALA A 147 -8.31 13.00 15.93
CA ALA A 147 -9.27 13.90 15.32
C ALA A 147 -9.97 14.72 16.39
N SER A 148 -10.35 15.97 16.08
CA SER A 148 -11.16 16.79 16.98
C SER A 148 -12.57 16.25 17.14
N GLN A 149 -13.14 15.77 16.02
CA GLN A 149 -14.45 15.10 15.99
C GLN A 149 -14.44 14.01 14.90
N VAL A 150 -15.20 12.94 15.16
CA VAL A 150 -15.56 11.92 14.16
C VAL A 150 -17.08 11.75 14.19
N VAL A 151 -17.71 11.92 13.03
CA VAL A 151 -19.15 11.70 12.83
C VAL A 151 -19.35 10.58 11.82
N ASN A 152 -20.14 9.58 12.20
CA ASN A 152 -20.56 8.49 11.33
C ASN A 152 -22.08 8.45 11.29
N ASP A 153 -22.67 8.55 10.10
CA ASP A 153 -24.13 8.49 9.90
C ASP A 153 -24.60 7.14 9.31
N GLY A 154 -23.68 6.17 9.22
CA GLY A 154 -23.93 4.85 8.65
C GLY A 154 -23.55 4.72 7.18
N THR A 155 -23.47 5.82 6.44
CA THR A 155 -23.08 5.89 5.03
C THR A 155 -21.80 6.68 4.86
N GLN A 156 -21.67 7.74 5.64
CA GLN A 156 -20.57 8.68 5.57
C GLN A 156 -19.88 8.79 6.92
N GLN A 157 -18.57 8.86 6.89
CA GLN A 157 -17.72 9.16 8.04
C GLN A 157 -16.97 10.45 7.78
N VAL A 158 -17.08 11.41 8.68
CA VAL A 158 -16.41 12.70 8.62
C VAL A 158 -15.48 12.82 9.82
N PHE A 159 -14.21 13.12 9.53
CA PHE A 159 -13.16 13.37 10.51
C PHE A 159 -12.75 14.82 10.39
N ASP A 160 -12.87 15.59 11.46
CA ASP A 160 -12.45 16.99 11.51
C ASP A 160 -11.11 17.13 12.23
N ASP A 161 -10.24 18.04 11.76
CA ASP A 161 -8.88 18.30 12.27
C ASP A 161 -8.11 17.00 12.52
N VAL A 162 -7.99 16.19 11.48
CA VAL A 162 -7.43 14.85 11.58
C VAL A 162 -5.94 14.84 11.30
N SER A 163 -5.22 14.06 12.09
CA SER A 163 -3.85 13.66 11.75
C SER A 163 -3.65 12.18 11.92
N TYR A 164 -2.83 11.58 11.08
CA TYR A 164 -2.43 10.19 11.24
C TYR A 164 -0.97 9.93 10.83
N SER A 165 -0.41 8.85 11.36
CA SER A 165 0.93 8.35 11.06
C SER A 165 0.98 6.85 11.33
N LEU A 166 2.00 6.18 10.79
CA LEU A 166 2.39 4.83 11.23
C LEU A 166 3.34 4.85 12.43
N CYS A 167 3.77 6.06 12.84
CA CYS A 167 4.60 6.28 14.00
C CYS A 167 3.75 6.46 15.27
N PRO A 168 4.29 6.18 16.49
CA PRO A 168 3.59 6.43 17.74
C PRO A 168 3.14 7.88 17.87
N LEU A 169 1.97 8.11 18.49
CA LEU A 169 1.49 9.44 18.77
C LEU A 169 2.52 10.22 19.64
N GLY A 170 2.86 11.43 19.20
CA GLY A 170 3.77 12.33 19.89
C GLY A 170 5.26 12.18 19.58
N ASN A 171 5.66 11.16 18.80
CA ASN A 171 7.02 11.01 18.28
C ASN A 171 6.94 10.57 16.83
N THR A 172 6.51 11.47 15.95
CA THR A 172 6.24 11.17 14.56
C THR A 172 7.35 11.72 13.68
N ASP A 173 8.11 10.84 13.04
CA ASP A 173 9.06 11.24 12.01
C ASP A 173 8.32 11.77 10.77
N TRP A 174 7.12 11.25 10.52
CA TRP A 174 6.21 11.79 9.53
C TRP A 174 4.76 11.72 10.01
N GLN A 175 3.93 12.62 9.53
CA GLN A 175 2.48 12.61 9.73
C GLN A 175 1.75 13.25 8.56
N MET A 176 0.54 12.79 8.30
CA MET A 176 -0.41 13.46 7.42
C MET A 176 -1.43 14.20 8.30
N LYS A 177 -1.75 15.42 7.93
CA LYS A 177 -2.81 16.25 8.52
C LYS A 177 -3.80 16.63 7.44
N ALA A 178 -5.06 16.77 7.81
CA ALA A 178 -6.09 17.34 6.95
C ALA A 178 -7.10 18.10 7.82
N ASP A 179 -7.67 19.17 7.28
CA ASP A 179 -8.74 19.91 7.96
C ASP A 179 -9.98 19.02 8.08
N GLN A 180 -10.29 18.27 7.02
CA GLN A 180 -11.39 17.32 7.04
C GLN A 180 -11.08 16.12 6.15
N ILE A 181 -11.47 14.93 6.61
CA ILE A 181 -11.54 13.71 5.79
C ILE A 181 -12.97 13.21 5.80
N THR A 182 -13.53 12.98 4.61
CA THR A 182 -14.85 12.40 4.42
C THR A 182 -14.72 11.06 3.69
N LEU A 183 -15.21 9.98 4.28
CA LEU A 183 -15.31 8.66 3.67
C LEU A 183 -16.78 8.37 3.39
N ASN A 184 -17.13 8.05 2.14
CA ASN A 184 -18.50 7.77 1.75
C ASN A 184 -18.57 6.39 1.05
N SER A 185 -19.23 5.44 1.71
CA SER A 185 -19.33 4.06 1.23
C SER A 185 -20.27 3.91 0.03
N ASP A 186 -21.33 4.74 -0.07
CA ASP A 186 -22.27 4.66 -1.18
C ASP A 186 -21.65 5.11 -2.50
N THR A 187 -20.81 6.15 -2.46
CA THR A 187 -20.07 6.63 -3.62
C THR A 187 -18.74 5.92 -3.81
N ASN A 188 -18.34 5.12 -2.85
CA ASN A 188 -17.01 4.48 -2.80
C ASN A 188 -15.87 5.49 -2.92
N ARG A 189 -15.98 6.65 -2.23
CA ARG A 189 -15.04 7.77 -2.30
C ARG A 189 -14.58 8.23 -0.93
N GLY A 190 -13.27 8.47 -0.84
CA GLY A 190 -12.65 9.26 0.20
C GLY A 190 -12.27 10.62 -0.34
N VAL A 191 -12.50 11.65 0.44
CA VAL A 191 -12.12 13.04 0.12
C VAL A 191 -11.38 13.61 1.33
N ALA A 192 -10.26 14.28 1.10
CA ALA A 192 -9.55 15.02 2.13
C ALA A 192 -9.30 16.44 1.64
N ASP A 193 -9.54 17.40 2.51
CA ASP A 193 -9.34 18.82 2.27
C ASP A 193 -8.15 19.33 3.10
N ASP A 194 -7.36 20.22 2.48
CA ASP A 194 -6.16 20.85 3.05
C ASP A 194 -5.15 19.83 3.63
N VAL A 195 -4.81 18.84 2.79
CA VAL A 195 -3.88 17.77 3.16
C VAL A 195 -2.46 18.31 3.21
N VAL A 196 -1.81 18.15 4.35
CA VAL A 196 -0.38 18.44 4.56
C VAL A 196 0.34 17.17 4.99
N VAL A 197 1.42 16.82 4.31
CA VAL A 197 2.35 15.79 4.79
C VAL A 197 3.57 16.46 5.38
N GLU A 198 3.85 16.17 6.63
CA GLU A 198 5.01 16.66 7.36
C GLU A 198 6.04 15.54 7.55
N PHE A 199 7.30 15.89 7.39
CA PHE A 199 8.44 15.04 7.68
C PHE A 199 9.37 15.75 8.65
N LEU A 200 9.66 15.15 9.82
CA LEU A 200 10.43 15.77 10.91
C LEU A 200 9.91 17.18 11.28
N GLY A 201 8.59 17.37 11.21
CA GLY A 201 7.93 18.64 11.49
C GLY A 201 8.00 19.69 10.37
N VAL A 202 8.58 19.35 9.20
CA VAL A 202 8.64 20.21 8.02
C VAL A 202 7.57 19.78 7.03
N PRO A 203 6.69 20.69 6.53
CA PRO A 203 5.73 20.37 5.49
C PRO A 203 6.47 20.10 4.16
N VAL A 204 6.30 18.90 3.62
CA VAL A 204 6.96 18.44 2.40
C VAL A 204 6.00 18.26 1.23
N PHE A 205 4.70 18.19 1.51
CA PHE A 205 3.66 18.07 0.48
C PHE A 205 2.38 18.77 0.96
N TYR A 206 1.66 19.41 0.02
CA TYR A 206 0.37 20.01 0.25
C TYR A 206 -0.56 19.73 -0.92
N ALA A 207 -1.79 19.33 -0.62
CA ALA A 207 -2.89 19.21 -1.57
C ALA A 207 -4.13 19.90 -0.99
N PRO A 208 -4.67 20.94 -1.63
CA PRO A 208 -5.86 21.63 -1.13
C PRO A 208 -7.11 20.74 -1.17
N HIS A 209 -7.12 19.76 -2.06
CA HIS A 209 -8.19 18.79 -2.21
C HIS A 209 -7.63 17.51 -2.78
N HIS A 210 -7.95 16.38 -2.15
CA HIS A 210 -7.53 15.06 -2.60
C HIS A 210 -8.69 14.07 -2.51
N GLU A 211 -8.95 13.37 -3.62
CA GLU A 211 -10.00 12.37 -3.72
C GLU A 211 -9.40 11.02 -4.10
N TRP A 212 -9.90 9.94 -3.48
CA TRP A 212 -9.50 8.57 -3.79
C TRP A 212 -10.69 7.61 -3.72
N VAL A 213 -10.49 6.40 -4.24
CA VAL A 213 -11.47 5.31 -4.18
C VAL A 213 -11.23 4.51 -2.90
N LEU A 214 -12.30 4.20 -2.15
CA LEU A 214 -12.20 3.43 -0.91
C LEU A 214 -11.92 1.96 -1.18
N GLU A 215 -12.58 1.38 -2.18
CA GLU A 215 -12.41 -0.02 -2.57
C GLU A 215 -12.14 -0.14 -4.06
N GLY A 216 -11.32 -1.14 -4.44
CA GLY A 216 -10.96 -1.38 -5.83
C GLY A 216 -9.84 -0.48 -6.33
N ARG A 217 -9.79 -0.26 -7.66
CA ARG A 217 -8.74 0.50 -8.33
C ARG A 217 -9.24 1.90 -8.70
N GLY A 218 -8.51 2.92 -8.29
CA GLY A 218 -8.78 4.32 -8.63
C GLY A 218 -7.49 5.12 -8.81
N SER A 219 -7.54 6.19 -9.60
CA SER A 219 -6.42 7.12 -9.72
C SER A 219 -6.28 7.97 -8.45
N GLY A 220 -5.05 8.28 -8.04
CA GLY A 220 -4.79 9.12 -6.88
C GLY A 220 -3.34 9.03 -6.40
N PHE A 221 -2.99 9.87 -5.43
CA PHE A 221 -1.73 9.77 -4.73
C PHE A 221 -1.69 8.50 -3.89
N LEU A 222 -0.58 7.79 -3.92
CA LEU A 222 -0.28 6.72 -2.98
C LEU A 222 0.47 7.27 -1.78
N ALA A 223 0.60 6.47 -0.73
CA ALA A 223 1.34 6.85 0.45
C ALA A 223 2.77 7.30 0.08
N PRO A 224 3.20 8.50 0.50
CA PRO A 224 4.57 8.94 0.25
C PRO A 224 5.56 8.05 1.00
N GLY A 225 6.71 7.80 0.36
CA GLY A 225 7.82 7.09 0.98
C GLY A 225 8.88 8.06 1.48
N PHE A 226 9.44 7.76 2.65
CA PHE A 226 10.54 8.51 3.24
C PHE A 226 11.67 7.55 3.58
N GLY A 227 12.91 7.96 3.40
CA GLY A 227 14.07 7.17 3.73
C GLY A 227 15.32 8.02 3.96
N SER A 228 16.29 7.46 4.66
CA SER A 228 17.66 7.98 4.73
C SER A 228 18.59 7.05 3.97
N TYR A 229 19.66 7.58 3.43
CA TYR A 229 20.70 6.82 2.75
C TYR A 229 22.07 7.39 2.99
N ASP A 230 23.07 6.52 2.95
CA ASP A 230 24.47 6.93 3.10
C ASP A 230 25.09 7.23 1.73
N GLU A 231 25.61 8.44 1.55
CA GLU A 231 26.33 8.87 0.36
C GLU A 231 27.79 9.09 0.73
N SER A 232 28.62 8.07 0.49
CA SER A 232 30.05 8.11 0.85
C SER A 232 30.87 9.13 0.04
N VAL A 233 30.32 9.68 -1.04
CA VAL A 233 31.02 10.60 -1.96
C VAL A 233 30.84 12.06 -1.56
N ALA A 234 29.72 12.42 -0.94
CA ALA A 234 29.40 13.82 -0.60
C ALA A 234 29.93 14.26 0.76
N GLY A 235 30.36 13.35 1.61
CA GLY A 235 30.83 13.68 2.98
C GLY A 235 29.73 14.19 3.91
N GLU A 236 28.48 14.10 3.51
CA GLU A 236 27.31 14.47 4.32
C GLU A 236 26.74 13.24 5.01
N GLU A 237 26.63 13.30 6.33
CA GLU A 237 26.27 12.13 7.15
C GLU A 237 24.76 11.85 7.19
N ASN A 238 23.90 12.70 6.61
CA ASN A 238 22.44 12.54 6.70
C ASN A 238 21.73 12.90 5.39
N ASN A 239 21.79 12.03 4.43
CA ASN A 239 21.01 12.17 3.20
C ASN A 239 19.63 11.54 3.37
N TYR A 240 18.62 12.17 2.79
CA TYR A 240 17.24 11.68 2.81
C TYR A 240 16.65 11.63 1.42
N GLN A 241 15.64 10.78 1.30
CA GLN A 241 14.84 10.53 0.10
C GLN A 241 13.37 10.73 0.41
N ILE A 242 12.68 11.43 -0.46
CA ILE A 242 11.22 11.61 -0.40
C ILE A 242 10.64 11.16 -1.73
N ARG A 243 9.72 10.19 -1.70
CA ARG A 243 9.04 9.66 -2.88
C ARG A 243 7.56 9.98 -2.81
N ILE A 244 7.03 10.61 -3.85
CA ILE A 244 5.62 10.99 -3.97
C ILE A 244 5.04 10.29 -5.20
N PRO A 245 4.41 9.13 -5.04
CA PRO A 245 3.83 8.38 -6.14
C PRO A 245 2.39 8.82 -6.43
N TYR A 246 2.04 8.91 -7.71
CA TYR A 246 0.69 9.09 -8.21
C TYR A 246 0.31 7.94 -9.15
N TYR A 247 -0.75 7.24 -8.83
CA TYR A 247 -1.27 6.13 -9.60
C TYR A 247 -2.37 6.58 -10.56
N PHE A 248 -2.25 6.23 -11.83
CA PHE A 248 -3.25 6.44 -12.86
C PHE A 248 -3.93 5.10 -13.20
N ASN A 249 -5.17 4.93 -12.81
CA ASN A 249 -6.03 3.83 -13.24
C ASN A 249 -6.61 4.16 -14.62
N ILE A 250 -5.86 3.84 -15.70
CA ILE A 250 -6.22 4.23 -17.06
C ILE A 250 -7.40 3.40 -17.56
N ALA A 251 -7.33 2.09 -17.36
CA ALA A 251 -8.37 1.13 -17.75
C ALA A 251 -8.23 -0.17 -16.94
N PRO A 252 -9.21 -1.10 -16.98
CA PRO A 252 -9.10 -2.36 -16.25
C PRO A 252 -7.87 -3.20 -16.61
N ASP A 253 -7.37 -3.06 -17.83
CA ASP A 253 -6.23 -3.80 -18.39
C ASP A 253 -4.91 -3.04 -18.36
N ARG A 254 -4.88 -1.76 -17.90
CA ARG A 254 -3.67 -0.94 -17.93
C ARG A 254 -3.65 0.16 -16.90
N ASP A 255 -2.46 0.47 -16.44
CA ASP A 255 -2.21 1.54 -15.48
C ASP A 255 -0.85 2.20 -15.69
N PHE A 256 -0.66 3.33 -15.01
CA PHE A 256 0.61 4.04 -14.99
C PHE A 256 0.88 4.58 -13.58
N LEU A 257 2.07 4.35 -13.08
CA LEU A 257 2.57 4.92 -11.83
C LEU A 257 3.62 5.97 -12.15
N LEU A 258 3.39 7.20 -11.72
CA LEU A 258 4.35 8.30 -11.78
C LEU A 258 4.87 8.57 -10.38
N THR A 259 6.19 8.58 -10.18
CA THR A 259 6.78 8.92 -8.88
C THR A 259 7.76 10.07 -9.04
N LEU A 260 7.58 11.11 -8.23
CA LEU A 260 8.60 12.11 -8.00
C LEU A 260 9.44 11.66 -6.81
N ASN A 261 10.73 11.44 -7.05
CA ASN A 261 11.68 10.96 -6.05
C ASN A 261 12.76 12.03 -5.84
N GLN A 262 12.70 12.72 -4.69
CA GLN A 262 13.67 13.74 -4.31
C GLN A 262 14.78 13.12 -3.49
N LEU A 263 15.99 13.18 -4.01
CA LEU A 263 17.23 12.84 -3.31
C LEU A 263 17.90 14.13 -2.81
N SER A 264 18.19 14.23 -1.51
CA SER A 264 18.72 15.48 -0.92
C SER A 264 20.08 15.90 -1.48
N SER A 265 20.93 14.92 -1.86
CA SER A 265 22.29 15.17 -2.34
C SER A 265 22.42 15.13 -3.88
N ARG A 266 21.41 14.65 -4.61
CA ARG A 266 21.53 14.39 -6.06
C ARG A 266 20.48 15.06 -6.93
N GLY A 267 19.38 15.56 -6.33
CA GLY A 267 18.30 16.21 -7.06
C GLY A 267 17.06 15.35 -7.25
N SER A 268 16.23 15.68 -8.24
CA SER A 268 14.90 15.09 -8.44
C SER A 268 14.91 14.04 -9.56
N VAL A 269 14.58 12.80 -9.22
CA VAL A 269 14.35 11.71 -10.17
C VAL A 269 12.86 11.63 -10.48
N VAL A 270 12.50 11.64 -11.75
CA VAL A 270 11.14 11.32 -12.22
C VAL A 270 11.13 9.86 -12.64
N GLU A 271 10.25 9.08 -12.02
CA GLU A 271 10.09 7.64 -12.29
C GLU A 271 8.70 7.39 -12.89
N GLY A 272 8.63 6.59 -13.94
CA GLY A 272 7.39 6.21 -14.59
C GLY A 272 7.33 4.71 -14.84
N LYS A 273 6.21 4.06 -14.46
CA LYS A 273 5.99 2.63 -14.69
C LYS A 273 4.63 2.42 -15.33
N TYR A 274 4.62 1.94 -16.57
CA TYR A 274 3.41 1.58 -17.30
C TYR A 274 3.27 0.07 -17.36
N ARG A 275 2.05 -0.42 -17.13
CA ARG A 275 1.71 -1.85 -17.23
C ARG A 275 0.45 -2.03 -18.05
N GLN A 276 0.44 -3.07 -18.88
CA GLN A 276 -0.72 -3.41 -19.69
C GLN A 276 -0.85 -4.93 -19.81
N LEU A 277 -2.07 -5.43 -19.63
CA LEU A 277 -2.50 -6.76 -20.04
C LEU A 277 -3.06 -6.66 -21.45
N ILE A 278 -2.69 -7.59 -22.30
CA ILE A 278 -3.14 -7.66 -23.68
C ILE A 278 -4.12 -8.81 -23.78
N ALA A 279 -5.40 -8.50 -24.00
CA ALA A 279 -6.43 -9.51 -24.19
C ALA A 279 -6.26 -10.23 -25.52
N GLY A 280 -6.56 -11.51 -25.54
CA GLY A 280 -6.48 -12.37 -26.72
C GLY A 280 -7.29 -11.86 -27.91
N ASN A 281 -6.78 -12.15 -29.10
CA ASN A 281 -7.44 -11.87 -30.38
C ASN A 281 -7.09 -12.97 -31.39
N LYS A 282 -7.43 -12.78 -32.67
CA LYS A 282 -7.14 -13.76 -33.73
C LYS A 282 -5.68 -14.17 -33.89
N TYR A 283 -4.73 -13.33 -33.43
CA TYR A 283 -3.30 -13.50 -33.69
C TYR A 283 -2.47 -13.64 -32.40
N LEU A 284 -3.10 -13.52 -31.25
CA LEU A 284 -2.45 -13.50 -29.95
C LEU A 284 -3.44 -14.05 -28.92
N ASP A 285 -3.04 -15.03 -28.12
CA ASP A 285 -3.91 -15.59 -27.09
C ASP A 285 -3.99 -14.64 -25.87
N ASP A 286 -2.87 -14.23 -25.33
CA ASP A 286 -2.78 -13.20 -24.30
C ASP A 286 -1.38 -12.60 -24.24
N GLY A 287 -1.21 -11.59 -23.39
CA GLY A 287 0.10 -11.01 -23.16
C GLY A 287 0.15 -10.00 -22.05
N ARG A 288 1.39 -9.67 -21.68
CA ARG A 288 1.71 -8.64 -20.72
C ARG A 288 2.83 -7.75 -21.23
N PHE A 289 2.67 -6.46 -21.04
CA PHE A 289 3.68 -5.45 -21.31
C PHE A 289 3.91 -4.61 -20.06
N GLU A 290 5.17 -4.42 -19.70
CA GLU A 290 5.60 -3.51 -18.64
C GLU A 290 6.79 -2.69 -19.13
N ILE A 291 6.77 -1.39 -18.86
CA ILE A 291 7.91 -0.49 -19.10
C ILE A 291 8.07 0.42 -17.89
N GLU A 292 9.29 0.53 -17.40
CA GLU A 292 9.71 1.40 -16.31
C GLU A 292 10.87 2.26 -16.72
N GLY A 293 10.77 3.54 -16.47
CA GLY A 293 11.84 4.49 -16.78
C GLY A 293 12.05 5.47 -15.64
N HIS A 294 13.31 5.77 -15.34
CA HIS A 294 13.71 6.79 -14.39
C HIS A 294 14.55 7.84 -15.13
N TYR A 295 14.40 9.10 -14.74
CA TYR A 295 15.16 10.19 -15.33
C TYR A 295 15.52 11.25 -14.31
N LEU A 296 16.82 11.51 -14.18
CA LEU A 296 17.43 12.62 -13.43
C LEU A 296 18.14 13.51 -14.45
N ASN A 297 17.64 14.74 -14.60
CA ASN A 297 18.15 15.65 -15.64
C ASN A 297 19.60 16.09 -15.38
N GLU A 298 19.93 16.34 -14.12
CA GLU A 298 21.25 16.73 -13.66
C GLU A 298 21.46 16.18 -12.27
N ASP A 299 22.49 15.37 -12.10
CA ASP A 299 22.92 14.85 -10.81
C ASP A 299 23.83 15.88 -10.15
N ASP A 300 23.42 16.44 -9.01
CA ASP A 300 24.11 17.53 -8.31
C ASP A 300 25.58 17.18 -7.93
N ILE A 301 25.92 15.89 -7.83
CA ILE A 301 27.29 15.43 -7.54
C ILE A 301 28.13 15.29 -8.80
N THR A 302 27.57 14.65 -9.85
CA THR A 302 28.33 14.28 -11.05
C THR A 302 28.11 15.21 -12.23
N SER A 303 27.10 16.10 -12.17
CA SER A 303 26.64 16.99 -13.24
C SER A 303 26.22 16.24 -14.51
N ASN A 304 25.91 14.97 -14.41
CA ASN A 304 25.50 14.13 -15.53
C ASN A 304 23.99 13.85 -15.49
N LYS A 305 23.42 13.56 -16.67
CA LYS A 305 22.10 12.98 -16.77
C LYS A 305 22.15 11.52 -16.39
N ARG A 306 21.23 11.09 -15.53
CA ARG A 306 21.14 9.70 -15.10
C ARG A 306 19.76 9.14 -15.48
N TRP A 307 19.75 7.91 -15.97
CA TRP A 307 18.48 7.29 -16.37
C TRP A 307 18.55 5.76 -16.28
N LEU A 308 17.37 5.17 -16.15
CA LEU A 308 17.11 3.74 -16.20
C LEU A 308 15.96 3.49 -17.17
N LEU A 309 16.03 2.41 -17.91
CA LEU A 309 14.96 1.86 -18.71
C LEU A 309 14.91 0.35 -18.51
N ASN A 310 13.76 -0.15 -18.02
CA ASN A 310 13.43 -1.56 -17.94
C ASN A 310 12.16 -1.80 -18.75
N SER A 311 12.12 -2.86 -19.55
CA SER A 311 10.93 -3.26 -20.29
C SER A 311 10.82 -4.76 -20.33
N THR A 312 9.61 -5.27 -20.13
CA THR A 312 9.28 -6.69 -20.24
C THR A 312 8.04 -6.84 -21.12
N VAL A 313 8.13 -7.74 -22.10
CA VAL A 313 7.02 -8.12 -22.97
C VAL A 313 6.91 -9.62 -22.94
N ASP A 314 5.81 -10.16 -22.50
CA ASP A 314 5.49 -11.58 -22.53
C ASP A 314 4.22 -11.77 -23.36
N LEU A 315 4.30 -12.56 -24.44
CA LEU A 315 3.18 -12.81 -25.36
C LEU A 315 3.00 -14.30 -25.59
N SER A 316 1.79 -14.79 -25.39
CA SER A 316 1.34 -16.10 -25.86
C SER A 316 0.73 -15.93 -27.25
N LEU A 317 1.53 -16.16 -28.30
CA LEU A 317 1.09 -15.96 -29.68
C LEU A 317 0.03 -16.97 -30.11
N ASN A 318 0.12 -18.17 -29.56
CA ASN A 318 -0.87 -19.24 -29.64
C ASN A 318 -0.51 -20.33 -28.62
N ASP A 319 -1.31 -21.39 -28.54
CA ASP A 319 -1.14 -22.53 -27.62
C ASP A 319 0.22 -23.25 -27.70
N LYS A 320 1.03 -22.95 -28.71
CA LYS A 320 2.34 -23.58 -28.94
C LYS A 320 3.51 -22.58 -28.97
N THR A 321 3.25 -21.27 -28.99
CA THR A 321 4.28 -20.27 -29.27
C THR A 321 4.25 -19.14 -28.26
N GLU A 322 5.36 -18.97 -27.55
CA GLU A 322 5.57 -17.91 -26.57
C GLU A 322 6.74 -17.01 -26.99
N LEU A 323 6.59 -15.73 -26.77
CA LEU A 323 7.61 -14.71 -26.96
C LEU A 323 7.84 -13.95 -25.67
N SER A 324 9.08 -13.90 -25.18
CA SER A 324 9.50 -13.04 -24.10
C SER A 324 10.61 -12.10 -24.57
N LEU A 325 10.47 -10.82 -24.25
CA LEU A 325 11.48 -9.78 -24.48
C LEU A 325 11.72 -9.02 -23.18
N VAL A 326 12.97 -9.01 -22.74
CA VAL A 326 13.44 -8.20 -21.64
C VAL A 326 14.49 -7.23 -22.14
N ALA A 327 14.29 -5.93 -21.90
CA ALA A 327 15.26 -4.89 -22.26
C ALA A 327 15.57 -4.04 -21.02
N ASN A 328 16.81 -4.14 -20.53
CA ASN A 328 17.29 -3.44 -19.34
C ASN A 328 18.51 -2.58 -19.71
N ARG A 329 18.44 -1.29 -19.38
CA ARG A 329 19.52 -0.34 -19.63
C ARG A 329 19.60 0.74 -18.57
N VAL A 330 20.80 1.15 -18.24
CA VAL A 330 21.07 2.29 -17.35
C VAL A 330 22.11 3.23 -17.96
N SER A 331 22.10 4.48 -17.50
CA SER A 331 23.04 5.51 -17.97
C SER A 331 24.50 5.16 -17.70
N ASP A 332 24.78 4.52 -16.58
CA ASP A 332 26.13 4.26 -16.09
C ASP A 332 26.19 3.08 -15.11
N GLN A 333 27.42 2.64 -14.82
CA GLN A 333 27.70 1.46 -14.01
C GLN A 333 27.30 1.58 -12.53
N ASN A 334 27.23 2.81 -12.01
CA ASN A 334 26.95 3.05 -10.59
C ASN A 334 25.50 3.43 -10.31
N TYR A 335 24.64 3.40 -11.34
CA TYR A 335 23.25 3.87 -11.24
C TYR A 335 22.50 3.27 -10.06
N PHE A 336 22.53 1.96 -9.91
CA PHE A 336 21.78 1.28 -8.85
C PHE A 336 22.30 1.63 -7.45
N LYS A 337 23.61 1.66 -7.29
CA LYS A 337 24.25 1.99 -6.02
C LYS A 337 23.97 3.44 -5.58
N GLU A 338 23.98 4.36 -6.53
CA GLU A 338 23.98 5.80 -6.24
C GLU A 338 22.60 6.46 -6.35
N ILE A 339 21.69 5.93 -7.17
CA ILE A 339 20.36 6.53 -7.39
C ILE A 339 19.24 5.76 -6.72
N THR A 340 19.24 4.42 -6.85
CA THR A 340 18.19 3.60 -6.24
C THR A 340 18.55 3.12 -4.85
N HIS A 341 19.82 3.27 -4.45
CA HIS A 341 20.37 2.77 -3.20
C HIS A 341 20.10 1.28 -2.97
N GLY A 342 19.87 0.56 -4.08
CA GLY A 342 19.66 -0.88 -4.09
C GLY A 342 21.00 -1.59 -3.90
N ASP A 343 21.04 -2.53 -2.97
CA ASP A 343 22.16 -3.45 -2.85
C ASP A 343 22.02 -4.52 -3.95
N THR A 344 22.53 -4.20 -5.16
CA THR A 344 22.57 -5.20 -6.22
C THR A 344 23.94 -5.87 -6.22
N SER A 345 23.92 -7.17 -5.98
CA SER A 345 25.10 -8.03 -6.14
C SER A 345 25.41 -8.33 -7.62
N ASP A 346 24.54 -7.91 -8.54
CA ASP A 346 24.67 -8.18 -9.95
C ASP A 346 25.84 -7.39 -10.55
N SER A 347 26.57 -8.03 -11.41
CA SER A 347 27.69 -7.43 -12.14
C SER A 347 27.31 -6.99 -13.55
N ALA A 348 26.12 -7.37 -14.04
CA ALA A 348 25.61 -7.03 -15.34
C ALA A 348 24.08 -6.99 -15.38
N LEU A 349 23.55 -6.15 -16.28
CA LEU A 349 22.14 -6.16 -16.68
C LEU A 349 22.00 -6.93 -17.98
N PHE A 350 21.12 -7.89 -18.01
CA PHE A 350 20.82 -8.68 -19.20
C PHE A 350 19.57 -8.16 -19.90
N SER A 351 19.68 -8.06 -21.23
CA SER A 351 18.53 -7.89 -22.12
C SER A 351 18.48 -9.11 -23.02
N HIS A 352 17.31 -9.73 -23.16
CA HIS A 352 17.17 -10.94 -23.95
C HIS A 352 15.85 -11.00 -24.73
N LEU A 353 15.90 -11.72 -25.83
CA LEU A 353 14.78 -12.17 -26.62
C LEU A 353 14.72 -13.68 -26.53
N ASP A 354 13.57 -14.21 -26.21
CA ASP A 354 13.26 -15.64 -26.12
C ASP A 354 11.99 -15.95 -26.91
N LEU A 355 12.09 -16.77 -27.95
CA LEU A 355 10.96 -17.23 -28.76
C LEU A 355 10.92 -18.75 -28.70
N ASN A 356 9.91 -19.30 -28.05
CA ASN A 356 9.72 -20.73 -27.86
C ASN A 356 8.52 -21.24 -28.65
N TYR A 357 8.72 -22.31 -29.40
CA TYR A 357 7.68 -23.10 -29.99
C TYR A 357 7.73 -24.52 -29.43
N ALA A 358 6.62 -25.00 -28.85
CA ALA A 358 6.48 -26.33 -28.26
C ALA A 358 5.24 -27.04 -28.82
N ASP A 359 5.45 -28.12 -29.58
CA ASP A 359 4.38 -29.01 -30.06
C ASP A 359 4.46 -30.33 -29.29
N THR A 360 3.59 -30.51 -28.32
CA THR A 360 3.55 -31.70 -27.47
C THR A 360 3.05 -32.94 -28.21
N GLU A 361 2.21 -32.77 -29.25
CA GLU A 361 1.71 -33.89 -30.06
C GLU A 361 2.83 -34.47 -30.92
N GLN A 362 3.71 -33.60 -31.39
CA GLN A 362 4.84 -34.00 -32.23
C GLN A 362 6.12 -34.21 -31.44
N ASN A 363 6.11 -33.97 -30.14
CA ASN A 363 7.31 -33.96 -29.27
C ASN A 363 8.43 -33.07 -29.85
N LEU A 364 8.08 -31.90 -30.38
CA LEU A 364 8.98 -30.95 -31.04
C LEU A 364 9.06 -29.64 -30.24
N GLU A 365 10.27 -29.23 -29.92
CA GLU A 365 10.57 -27.93 -29.33
C GLU A 365 11.55 -27.17 -30.20
N ILE A 366 11.30 -25.90 -30.46
CA ILE A 366 12.21 -24.99 -31.19
C ILE A 366 12.32 -23.73 -30.34
N ALA A 367 13.54 -23.34 -29.99
CA ALA A 367 13.78 -22.09 -29.28
C ALA A 367 14.80 -21.23 -30.02
N LEU A 368 14.51 -19.93 -30.06
CA LEU A 368 15.45 -18.89 -30.47
C LEU A 368 15.72 -18.01 -29.27
N PHE A 369 16.98 -17.89 -28.89
CA PHE A 369 17.42 -17.06 -27.79
C PHE A 369 18.51 -16.10 -28.25
N ALA A 370 18.43 -14.84 -27.81
CA ALA A 370 19.48 -13.86 -28.01
C ALA A 370 19.57 -12.97 -26.78
N GLU A 371 20.80 -12.72 -26.31
CA GLU A 371 21.00 -11.86 -25.15
C GLU A 371 22.09 -10.82 -25.39
N ASN A 372 22.03 -9.73 -24.65
CA ASN A 372 23.02 -8.69 -24.57
C ASN A 372 23.22 -8.28 -23.12
N GLU A 373 24.46 -8.02 -22.69
CA GLU A 373 24.75 -7.56 -21.34
C GLU A 373 25.22 -6.11 -21.31
N GLN A 374 24.85 -5.39 -20.26
CA GLN A 374 25.47 -4.12 -19.88
C GLN A 374 26.13 -4.29 -18.51
N LEU A 375 27.43 -4.11 -18.44
CA LEU A 375 28.19 -4.22 -17.20
C LEU A 375 27.82 -3.09 -16.23
N ILE A 376 27.61 -3.45 -14.95
CA ILE A 376 27.36 -2.56 -13.83
C ILE A 376 28.27 -2.93 -12.66
N ASN A 377 28.40 -2.06 -11.66
CA ASN A 377 29.15 -2.33 -10.41
C ASN A 377 30.59 -2.86 -10.65
N ASN A 378 31.27 -2.33 -11.67
CA ASN A 378 32.59 -2.81 -12.07
C ASN A 378 32.64 -4.31 -12.43
N GLY A 379 31.53 -4.84 -12.92
CA GLY A 379 31.44 -6.23 -13.38
C GLY A 379 32.41 -6.56 -14.53
N THR A 380 32.64 -7.83 -14.72
CA THR A 380 33.45 -8.34 -15.86
C THR A 380 32.52 -9.00 -16.87
N ALA A 381 32.80 -8.78 -18.15
CA ALA A 381 32.03 -9.36 -19.23
C ALA A 381 31.99 -10.90 -19.12
N THR A 382 30.83 -11.46 -19.35
CA THR A 382 30.59 -12.91 -19.41
C THR A 382 30.35 -13.32 -20.88
N TYR A 383 30.29 -14.61 -21.12
CA TYR A 383 29.87 -15.11 -22.41
C TYR A 383 28.40 -14.85 -22.65
N THR A 384 28.04 -14.20 -23.76
CA THR A 384 26.64 -13.94 -24.15
C THR A 384 26.26 -14.77 -25.36
N ARG A 385 25.06 -15.26 -25.39
CA ARG A 385 24.45 -16.02 -26.50
C ARG A 385 23.79 -15.05 -27.47
N ALA A 386 24.23 -15.02 -28.74
CA ALA A 386 23.68 -14.02 -29.68
C ALA A 386 23.84 -14.44 -31.16
N PRO A 387 22.90 -15.02 -31.82
CA PRO A 387 21.76 -15.81 -31.33
C PRO A 387 22.14 -17.29 -31.07
N GLU A 388 21.29 -17.96 -30.28
CA GLU A 388 21.28 -19.41 -30.10
C GLU A 388 19.95 -19.96 -30.65
N ILE A 389 20.03 -20.99 -31.51
CA ILE A 389 18.86 -21.71 -32.00
C ILE A 389 18.96 -23.14 -31.52
N SER A 390 17.96 -23.61 -30.81
CA SER A 390 17.86 -24.99 -30.36
C SER A 390 16.65 -25.68 -30.98
N ILE A 391 16.82 -26.91 -31.41
CA ILE A 391 15.75 -27.78 -31.94
C ILE A 391 15.84 -29.11 -31.20
N SER A 392 14.79 -29.50 -30.53
CA SER A 392 14.68 -30.74 -29.78
C SER A 392 13.54 -31.57 -30.32
N LYS A 393 13.79 -32.83 -30.66
CA LYS A 393 12.77 -33.78 -31.15
C LYS A 393 12.92 -35.11 -30.43
N ALA A 394 11.84 -35.56 -29.76
CA ALA A 394 11.76 -36.92 -29.22
C ALA A 394 11.00 -37.83 -30.19
N PHE A 395 11.48 -39.07 -30.37
CA PHE A 395 10.87 -40.05 -31.27
C PHE A 395 10.26 -41.17 -30.45
N GLU A 396 8.98 -41.44 -30.65
CA GLU A 396 8.29 -42.59 -30.06
C GLU A 396 8.83 -43.91 -30.62
N GLY A 397 9.00 -44.92 -29.76
CA GLY A 397 9.40 -46.27 -30.16
C GLY A 397 10.89 -46.54 -30.29
N MET A 398 11.76 -45.58 -29.97
CA MET A 398 13.23 -45.69 -29.99
C MET A 398 13.89 -45.51 -28.63
N ASP A 399 13.50 -46.27 -27.62
CA ASP A 399 14.17 -46.27 -26.28
C ASP A 399 14.49 -44.82 -25.77
N ASN A 400 13.52 -43.94 -25.75
CA ASN A 400 13.64 -42.54 -25.30
C ASN A 400 14.80 -41.75 -25.95
N ARG A 401 15.08 -42.00 -27.21
CA ARG A 401 16.12 -41.21 -27.92
C ARG A 401 15.64 -39.81 -28.20
N LYS A 402 16.37 -38.85 -27.65
CA LYS A 402 16.23 -37.42 -27.89
C LYS A 402 17.33 -36.95 -28.82
N ILE A 403 16.99 -36.17 -29.85
CA ILE A 403 17.98 -35.49 -30.71
C ILE A 403 17.88 -34.02 -30.36
N ASP A 404 18.96 -33.47 -29.84
CA ASP A 404 19.14 -32.05 -29.58
C ASP A 404 20.14 -31.48 -30.57
N LEU A 405 19.74 -30.42 -31.24
CA LEU A 405 20.62 -29.62 -32.13
C LEU A 405 20.64 -28.20 -31.58
N SER A 406 21.81 -27.65 -31.32
CA SER A 406 22.03 -26.24 -30.99
C SER A 406 23.04 -25.64 -31.96
N LEU A 407 22.76 -24.42 -32.44
CA LEU A 407 23.61 -23.63 -33.30
C LEU A 407 23.89 -22.28 -32.68
#